data_a3982f2f86af6f3145a939e2cb02b160
#
_entry.id   a3982f2f86af6f3145a939e2cb02b160
#
_cell.length_a   1.000
_cell.length_b   1.000
_cell.length_c   1.000
_cell.angle_alpha   90.00
_cell.angle_beta   90.00
_cell.angle_gamma   90.00
#
_symmetry.space_group_name_H-M   'P 1'
#
loop_
_entity.id
_entity.type
_entity.pdbx_description
1 polymer ?
#
loop_
_entity_poly.entity_id
_entity_poly.type
_entity_poly.pdbx_seq_one_letter_code
_entity_poly.pdbx_strand_id
1 'polypeptide(L)'
;MKSIYSTFTGLFKDGKPIDFLATWKKTLDKASEREVALFQKTYSDEWFDWEAPQLSLRAEGIMGKYHLRVMATLIGDESPTPLRRSDGFDIWNEEIPRVGHKFFMKASTYRKLLEVYKSPFLKDGQKVKQIEKTLRNDVENAYLGCKDTADFMILKAISNFGVCRFIPSINNPGGREFEIDYLMDEANKLVSALLWNDANSKAGKLDIILTLTMIVTLFKNKGVVFEELLMAPELLAFIRRDITIREAAYGKDKSGKVVTIPDLNTLFADNGLPKVREITRLVGIEKDGEREPLDPWNHNMIVFKPAGKIGFIQPSIEDNELFEEDNVDYMNAGNGIRIAKWRTGESTGQKAGEYTQGSARLIPVITEINGIVCLQVRGFEEPEEAVEGCLLYTSDA
;
A
#
# COMPACT_ATOMS: atom_id res chain seq x y z
N MET A 1 -21.92 17.40 21.98
CA MET A 1 -21.08 17.54 23.19
C MET A 1 -19.65 17.38 22.76
N LYS A 2 -18.82 18.40 23.02
CA LYS A 2 -17.39 18.35 22.72
C LYS A 2 -16.69 17.16 23.39
N SER A 3 -15.54 16.77 22.87
CA SER A 3 -14.71 15.67 23.35
C SER A 3 -14.38 15.76 24.84
N ILE A 4 -14.06 14.63 25.46
CA ILE A 4 -13.60 14.56 26.85
C ILE A 4 -12.28 15.31 27.11
N TYR A 5 -11.53 15.65 26.09
CA TYR A 5 -10.32 16.46 26.23
C TYR A 5 -10.58 17.82 26.89
N SER A 6 -11.74 18.41 26.64
CA SER A 6 -12.15 19.63 27.31
C SER A 6 -12.36 19.51 28.84
N THR A 7 -12.43 18.25 29.36
CA THR A 7 -12.58 17.96 30.80
C THR A 7 -11.22 17.91 31.50
N PHE A 8 -10.13 17.59 30.81
CA PHE A 8 -8.80 17.47 31.40
C PHE A 8 -8.00 18.78 31.31
N THR A 9 -8.67 19.89 31.55
CA THR A 9 -8.02 21.22 31.60
C THR A 9 -7.31 21.44 32.94
N GLY A 10 -6.24 22.23 32.93
CA GLY A 10 -5.52 22.59 34.17
C GLY A 10 -4.43 21.62 34.59
N LEU A 11 -4.09 20.61 33.77
CA LEU A 11 -2.89 19.82 33.96
C LEU A 11 -1.67 20.50 33.35
N PHE A 12 -0.54 20.36 34.02
CA PHE A 12 0.75 20.93 33.60
C PHE A 12 1.77 19.84 33.34
N LYS A 13 2.50 19.99 32.26
CA LYS A 13 3.67 19.20 31.94
C LYS A 13 4.84 20.14 31.68
N ASP A 14 5.95 19.92 32.41
CA ASP A 14 7.14 20.76 32.29
C ASP A 14 6.87 22.28 32.46
N GLY A 15 5.96 22.62 33.39
CA GLY A 15 5.58 23.99 33.72
C GLY A 15 4.67 24.68 32.70
N LYS A 16 4.14 23.98 31.69
CA LYS A 16 3.22 24.49 30.67
C LYS A 16 1.86 23.81 30.76
N PRO A 17 0.76 24.54 30.60
CA PRO A 17 -0.56 23.94 30.51
C PRO A 17 -0.64 23.03 29.29
N ILE A 18 -1.32 21.89 29.44
CA ILE A 18 -1.46 20.92 28.36
C ILE A 18 -2.71 21.21 27.56
N ASP A 19 -2.50 21.43 26.28
CA ASP A 19 -3.54 21.36 25.28
C ASP A 19 -3.56 19.97 24.65
N PHE A 20 -4.58 19.17 25.00
CA PHE A 20 -4.74 17.83 24.47
C PHE A 20 -5.08 17.80 22.97
N LEU A 21 -5.68 18.87 22.42
CA LEU A 21 -5.90 18.99 20.98
C LEU A 21 -4.58 19.19 20.23
N ALA A 22 -3.70 20.07 20.74
CA ALA A 22 -2.36 20.24 20.19
C ALA A 22 -1.49 18.98 20.37
N THR A 23 -1.77 18.19 21.42
CA THR A 23 -1.10 16.92 21.66
C THR A 23 -1.52 15.86 20.63
N TRP A 24 -2.72 15.91 20.08
CA TRP A 24 -3.15 15.00 19.01
C TRP A 24 -2.24 15.11 17.78
N LYS A 25 -2.02 16.34 17.31
CA LYS A 25 -1.17 16.57 16.15
C LYS A 25 0.22 15.98 16.35
N LYS A 26 0.84 16.23 17.50
CA LYS A 26 2.14 15.63 17.86
C LYS A 26 2.09 14.11 18.00
N THR A 27 0.94 13.57 18.36
CA THR A 27 0.75 12.12 18.48
C THR A 27 0.70 11.47 17.11
N LEU A 28 0.04 12.11 16.14
CA LEU A 28 -0.05 11.62 14.76
C LEU A 28 1.29 11.69 14.05
N ASP A 29 2.05 12.79 14.23
CA ASP A 29 3.40 12.91 13.70
C ASP A 29 4.29 11.75 14.20
N LYS A 30 4.19 11.43 15.50
CA LYS A 30 4.91 10.31 16.10
C LYS A 30 4.36 8.92 15.74
N ALA A 31 3.07 8.80 15.45
CA ALA A 31 2.46 7.54 15.02
C ALA A 31 3.03 7.12 13.67
N SER A 32 3.12 8.05 12.73
CA SER A 32 3.73 7.80 11.42
C SER A 32 5.21 7.39 11.54
N GLU A 33 6.01 8.09 12.38
CA GLU A 33 7.40 7.73 12.63
C GLU A 33 7.55 6.34 13.27
N ARG A 34 6.66 6.01 14.22
CA ARG A 34 6.67 4.72 14.92
C ARG A 34 6.28 3.56 14.01
N GLU A 35 5.35 3.77 13.10
CA GLU A 35 4.94 2.76 12.14
C GLU A 35 6.11 2.39 11.22
N VAL A 36 6.84 3.37 10.73
CA VAL A 36 8.06 3.16 9.95
C VAL A 36 9.10 2.37 10.75
N ALA A 37 9.21 2.61 12.05
CA ALA A 37 10.19 1.92 12.91
C ALA A 37 9.78 0.49 13.31
N LEU A 38 8.48 0.22 13.47
CA LEU A 38 7.98 -1.04 14.04
C LEU A 38 7.39 -2.02 13.03
N PHE A 39 6.76 -1.52 11.95
CA PHE A 39 5.92 -2.32 11.06
C PHE A 39 6.29 -2.25 9.59
N GLN A 40 7.40 -1.66 9.23
CA GLN A 40 7.80 -1.43 7.84
C GLN A 40 7.22 -0.13 7.25
N LYS A 41 7.84 0.29 6.17
CA LYS A 41 7.48 1.47 5.41
C LYS A 41 6.05 1.34 4.89
N THR A 42 5.29 2.43 4.98
CA THR A 42 4.04 2.54 4.24
C THR A 42 4.38 2.70 2.76
N TYR A 43 3.79 1.86 1.92
CA TYR A 43 4.02 1.92 0.47
C TYR A 43 3.39 3.16 -0.15
N SER A 44 2.31 3.65 0.45
CA SER A 44 1.68 4.92 0.10
C SER A 44 2.60 6.13 0.23
N ASP A 45 3.51 6.14 1.21
CA ASP A 45 4.47 7.24 1.38
C ASP A 45 5.75 7.02 0.55
N GLU A 46 6.12 5.77 0.30
CA GLU A 46 7.35 5.45 -0.41
C GLU A 46 7.21 5.53 -1.93
N TRP A 47 6.10 5.00 -2.46
CA TRP A 47 5.91 4.86 -3.90
C TRP A 47 4.99 5.91 -4.51
N PHE A 48 4.34 6.74 -3.68
CA PHE A 48 3.38 7.74 -4.12
C PHE A 48 3.70 9.12 -3.56
N ASP A 49 3.24 10.15 -4.25
CA ASP A 49 3.14 11.51 -3.71
C ASP A 49 1.71 11.73 -3.21
N TRP A 50 1.56 12.47 -2.11
CA TRP A 50 0.26 12.89 -1.62
C TRP A 50 -0.08 14.26 -2.20
N GLU A 51 -1.16 14.32 -2.98
CA GLU A 51 -1.66 15.58 -3.53
C GLU A 51 -2.51 16.34 -2.51
N ALA A 52 -2.77 17.62 -2.80
CA ALA A 52 -3.68 18.41 -2.00
C ALA A 52 -5.14 17.93 -2.18
N PRO A 53 -5.97 17.95 -1.11
CA PRO A 53 -7.37 17.59 -1.23
C PRO A 53 -8.13 18.50 -2.22
N GLN A 54 -8.91 17.89 -3.10
CA GLN A 54 -9.76 18.57 -4.08
C GLN A 54 -11.25 18.46 -3.75
N LEU A 55 -12.09 19.32 -4.32
CA LEU A 55 -13.55 19.23 -4.18
C LEU A 55 -14.17 18.13 -5.04
N SER A 56 -13.54 17.80 -6.18
CA SER A 56 -14.02 16.75 -7.06
C SER A 56 -14.01 15.39 -6.38
N LEU A 57 -15.07 14.61 -6.60
CA LEU A 57 -15.16 13.21 -6.17
C LEU A 57 -14.60 12.24 -7.22
N ARG A 58 -13.97 12.75 -8.28
CA ARG A 58 -13.32 11.96 -9.31
C ARG A 58 -11.85 12.28 -9.37
N ALA A 59 -11.04 11.23 -9.40
CA ALA A 59 -9.62 11.33 -9.66
C ALA A 59 -9.34 11.10 -11.15
N GLU A 60 -8.44 11.88 -11.71
CA GLU A 60 -8.00 11.75 -13.09
C GLU A 60 -6.49 11.50 -13.10
N GLY A 61 -6.05 10.55 -13.92
CA GLY A 61 -4.65 10.24 -14.12
C GLY A 61 -4.32 10.16 -15.59
N ILE A 62 -3.19 10.76 -15.97
CA ILE A 62 -2.63 10.60 -17.32
C ILE A 62 -1.69 9.39 -17.26
N MET A 63 -2.07 8.32 -17.96
CA MET A 63 -1.28 7.10 -18.05
C MET A 63 -0.29 7.23 -19.20
N GLY A 64 1.01 7.21 -18.89
CA GLY A 64 2.07 7.24 -19.89
C GLY A 64 2.13 5.95 -20.69
N LYS A 65 2.40 6.06 -21.99
CA LYS A 65 2.78 4.92 -22.83
C LYS A 65 4.29 4.88 -22.93
N TYR A 66 4.86 3.72 -22.62
CA TYR A 66 6.30 3.54 -22.68
C TYR A 66 6.73 3.23 -24.11
N HIS A 67 7.58 4.10 -24.64
CA HIS A 67 8.24 3.90 -25.92
C HIS A 67 9.69 4.37 -25.83
N LEU A 68 10.58 3.72 -26.59
CA LEU A 68 11.93 4.23 -26.76
C LEU A 68 11.88 5.60 -27.43
N ARG A 69 12.64 6.55 -26.87
CA ARG A 69 12.80 7.86 -27.46
C ARG A 69 13.41 7.72 -28.85
N VAL A 70 12.73 8.31 -29.85
CA VAL A 70 13.21 8.31 -31.23
C VAL A 70 14.44 9.21 -31.35
N MET A 71 15.54 8.67 -31.87
CA MET A 71 16.75 9.43 -32.14
C MET A 71 16.49 10.44 -33.24
N ALA A 72 17.04 11.65 -33.10
CA ALA A 72 16.99 12.65 -34.14
C ALA A 72 17.73 12.17 -35.42
N THR A 73 17.14 12.44 -36.58
CA THR A 73 17.74 12.10 -37.86
C THR A 73 18.80 13.12 -38.24
N LEU A 74 19.94 12.66 -38.69
CA LEU A 74 20.95 13.53 -39.32
C LEU A 74 20.40 13.97 -40.70
N ILE A 75 20.23 15.26 -40.89
CA ILE A 75 19.67 15.85 -42.10
C ILE A 75 20.71 16.73 -42.76
N GLY A 76 20.63 16.87 -44.09
CA GLY A 76 21.45 17.85 -44.82
C GLY A 76 20.95 19.27 -44.56
N ASP A 77 21.83 20.25 -44.77
CA ASP A 77 21.58 21.68 -44.47
C ASP A 77 20.32 22.26 -45.16
N GLU A 78 19.95 21.72 -46.32
CA GLU A 78 18.78 22.17 -47.10
C GLU A 78 17.59 21.20 -47.00
N SER A 79 17.66 20.15 -46.16
CA SER A 79 16.61 19.14 -46.06
C SER A 79 15.59 19.49 -44.98
N PRO A 80 14.29 19.29 -45.22
CA PRO A 80 13.28 19.52 -44.20
C PRO A 80 13.41 18.47 -43.06
N THR A 81 13.14 18.90 -41.83
CA THR A 81 13.12 18.04 -40.67
C THR A 81 12.00 17.00 -40.78
N PRO A 82 12.29 15.68 -40.64
CA PRO A 82 11.27 14.64 -40.73
C PRO A 82 10.27 14.72 -39.59
N LEU A 83 8.97 14.63 -39.92
CA LEU A 83 7.88 14.61 -38.95
C LEU A 83 7.90 13.28 -38.18
N ARG A 84 7.75 13.33 -36.88
CA ARG A 84 7.61 12.17 -36.00
C ARG A 84 6.21 12.13 -35.41
N ARG A 85 5.76 10.91 -35.07
CA ARG A 85 4.48 10.72 -34.39
C ARG A 85 4.66 11.08 -32.89
N SER A 86 3.72 11.81 -32.33
CA SER A 86 3.67 12.03 -30.87
C SER A 86 3.25 10.75 -30.15
N ASP A 87 3.84 10.53 -28.99
CA ASP A 87 3.40 9.47 -28.08
C ASP A 87 1.98 9.80 -27.58
N GLY A 88 1.11 8.78 -27.54
CA GLY A 88 -0.22 8.92 -26.99
C GLY A 88 -0.19 8.82 -25.46
N PHE A 89 -1.26 9.26 -24.84
CA PHE A 89 -1.56 9.00 -23.43
C PHE A 89 -3.01 8.57 -23.31
N ASP A 90 -3.28 7.75 -22.29
CA ASP A 90 -4.63 7.37 -21.93
C ASP A 90 -5.05 8.15 -20.69
N ILE A 91 -6.32 8.51 -20.60
CA ILE A 91 -6.88 9.19 -19.43
C ILE A 91 -7.61 8.13 -18.62
N TRP A 92 -7.15 7.93 -17.39
CA TRP A 92 -7.85 7.14 -16.39
C TRP A 92 -8.69 8.06 -15.50
N ASN A 93 -9.91 7.65 -15.19
CA ASN A 93 -10.84 8.44 -14.39
C ASN A 93 -11.69 7.50 -13.54
N GLU A 94 -11.69 7.69 -12.22
CA GLU A 94 -12.41 6.84 -11.27
C GLU A 94 -13.02 7.66 -10.12
N GLU A 95 -14.04 7.11 -9.45
CA GLU A 95 -14.64 7.70 -8.26
C GLU A 95 -13.67 7.61 -7.08
N ILE A 96 -13.51 8.69 -6.32
CA ILE A 96 -12.73 8.69 -5.06
C ILE A 96 -13.60 8.11 -3.95
N PRO A 97 -13.32 6.88 -3.48
CA PRO A 97 -14.13 6.24 -2.46
C PRO A 97 -13.94 6.92 -1.10
N ARG A 98 -15.00 6.91 -0.30
CA ARG A 98 -14.93 7.27 1.10
C ARG A 98 -14.46 6.09 1.92
N VAL A 99 -13.40 6.29 2.70
CA VAL A 99 -12.87 5.33 3.67
C VAL A 99 -13.02 5.87 5.08
N GLY A 100 -13.27 5.01 6.04
CA GLY A 100 -13.37 5.45 7.43
C GLY A 100 -13.83 4.37 8.38
N HIS A 101 -13.47 4.58 9.63
CA HIS A 101 -13.87 3.72 10.74
C HIS A 101 -14.01 4.54 12.02
N LYS A 102 -14.64 3.99 13.03
CA LYS A 102 -14.83 4.66 14.31
C LYS A 102 -14.62 3.71 15.48
N PHE A 103 -14.02 4.24 16.53
CA PHE A 103 -13.78 3.58 17.80
C PHE A 103 -14.71 4.13 18.87
N PHE A 104 -15.13 3.29 19.79
CA PHE A 104 -16.01 3.67 20.88
C PHE A 104 -15.34 3.45 22.23
N MET A 105 -15.10 4.53 22.96
CA MET A 105 -14.65 4.48 24.33
C MET A 105 -15.82 4.43 25.30
N LYS A 106 -15.90 3.34 26.06
CA LYS A 106 -16.98 3.12 27.05
C LYS A 106 -16.88 4.09 28.22
N ALA A 107 -18.03 4.43 28.82
CA ALA A 107 -18.11 5.28 30.02
C ALA A 107 -17.28 4.74 31.20
N SER A 108 -17.09 3.43 31.30
CA SER A 108 -16.24 2.81 32.34
C SER A 108 -14.76 3.19 32.19
N THR A 109 -14.27 3.25 30.97
CA THR A 109 -12.90 3.73 30.67
C THR A 109 -12.76 5.21 31.03
N TYR A 110 -13.76 6.02 30.68
CA TYR A 110 -13.77 7.44 31.05
C TYR A 110 -13.75 7.66 32.57
N ARG A 111 -14.51 6.85 33.34
CA ARG A 111 -14.46 6.92 34.81
C ARG A 111 -13.05 6.67 35.34
N LYS A 112 -12.36 5.66 34.85
CA LYS A 112 -10.97 5.39 35.22
C LYS A 112 -10.04 6.59 34.90
N LEU A 113 -10.25 7.24 33.77
CA LEU A 113 -9.48 8.45 33.43
C LEU A 113 -9.77 9.62 34.39
N LEU A 114 -11.03 9.78 34.82
CA LEU A 114 -11.40 10.77 35.84
C LEU A 114 -10.80 10.45 37.22
N GLU A 115 -10.72 9.19 37.61
CA GLU A 115 -10.05 8.76 38.83
C GLU A 115 -8.55 9.12 38.80
N VAL A 116 -7.88 8.86 37.68
CA VAL A 116 -6.49 9.27 37.47
C VAL A 116 -6.35 10.78 37.54
N TYR A 117 -7.22 11.52 36.86
CA TYR A 117 -7.21 12.99 36.84
C TYR A 117 -7.39 13.59 38.24
N LYS A 118 -8.35 13.09 39.04
CA LYS A 118 -8.68 13.56 40.38
C LYS A 118 -7.77 12.99 41.48
N SER A 119 -6.90 12.05 41.17
CA SER A 119 -6.03 11.40 42.16
C SER A 119 -5.13 12.42 42.86
N PRO A 120 -5.15 12.54 44.19
CA PRO A 120 -4.26 13.41 44.96
C PRO A 120 -2.84 12.84 45.08
N PHE A 121 -2.66 11.56 44.78
CA PHE A 121 -1.37 10.87 44.92
C PHE A 121 -0.49 10.91 43.69
N LEU A 122 -1.02 11.31 42.55
CA LEU A 122 -0.29 11.37 41.30
C LEU A 122 0.13 12.82 40.97
N LYS A 123 1.40 13.00 40.58
CA LYS A 123 1.86 14.27 40.05
C LYS A 123 1.28 14.51 38.65
N ASP A 124 1.11 15.77 38.24
CA ASP A 124 0.51 16.12 36.95
C ASP A 124 1.16 15.43 35.77
N GLY A 125 2.50 15.33 35.72
CA GLY A 125 3.21 14.64 34.66
C GLY A 125 2.90 13.12 34.59
N GLN A 126 2.55 12.47 35.72
CA GLN A 126 2.14 11.07 35.74
C GLN A 126 0.68 10.90 35.28
N LYS A 127 -0.20 11.82 35.70
CA LYS A 127 -1.59 11.87 35.25
C LYS A 127 -1.66 12.02 33.75
N VAL A 128 -0.89 12.97 33.21
CA VAL A 128 -0.81 13.22 31.77
C VAL A 128 -0.37 11.99 31.01
N LYS A 129 0.72 11.32 31.42
CA LYS A 129 1.20 10.10 30.75
C LYS A 129 0.16 8.99 30.71
N GLN A 130 -0.61 8.80 31.79
CA GLN A 130 -1.65 7.76 31.84
C GLN A 130 -2.85 8.12 30.97
N ILE A 131 -3.27 9.38 30.99
CA ILE A 131 -4.39 9.88 30.17
C ILE A 131 -3.99 9.81 28.70
N GLU A 132 -2.82 10.35 28.33
CA GLU A 132 -2.30 10.28 26.96
C GLU A 132 -2.21 8.85 26.46
N LYS A 133 -1.68 7.92 27.24
CA LYS A 133 -1.56 6.50 26.85
C LYS A 133 -2.91 5.86 26.50
N THR A 134 -3.96 6.18 27.24
CA THR A 134 -5.30 5.60 27.03
C THR A 134 -6.02 6.22 25.84
N LEU A 135 -5.89 7.55 25.67
CA LEU A 135 -6.59 8.28 24.62
C LEU A 135 -5.89 8.24 23.27
N ARG A 136 -4.59 7.94 23.28
CA ARG A 136 -3.73 7.94 22.12
C ARG A 136 -4.10 6.85 21.12
N ASN A 137 -4.35 5.63 21.58
CA ASN A 137 -4.52 4.47 20.71
C ASN A 137 -5.66 4.65 19.69
N ASP A 138 -6.80 5.20 20.10
CA ASP A 138 -7.95 5.36 19.21
C ASP A 138 -7.69 6.43 18.13
N VAL A 139 -6.93 7.47 18.46
CA VAL A 139 -6.56 8.53 17.51
C VAL A 139 -5.51 8.02 16.51
N GLU A 140 -4.49 7.30 16.99
CA GLU A 140 -3.49 6.66 16.13
C GLU A 140 -4.15 5.66 15.17
N ASN A 141 -4.97 4.76 15.68
CA ASN A 141 -5.66 3.77 14.87
C ASN A 141 -6.63 4.43 13.87
N ALA A 142 -7.29 5.53 14.25
CA ALA A 142 -8.19 6.27 13.37
C ALA A 142 -7.45 6.87 12.16
N TYR A 143 -6.22 7.34 12.36
CA TYR A 143 -5.37 7.87 11.30
C TYR A 143 -4.75 6.78 10.44
N LEU A 144 -4.07 5.83 11.10
CA LEU A 144 -3.31 4.78 10.41
C LEU A 144 -4.21 3.86 9.59
N GLY A 145 -5.42 3.56 10.05
CA GLY A 145 -6.34 2.72 9.30
C GLY A 145 -6.77 3.31 7.96
N CYS A 146 -6.83 4.65 7.81
CA CYS A 146 -7.06 5.25 6.50
C CYS A 146 -5.83 5.09 5.58
N LYS A 147 -4.62 5.15 6.12
CA LYS A 147 -3.38 4.87 5.37
C LYS A 147 -3.25 3.39 5.00
N ASP A 148 -3.64 2.50 5.91
CA ASP A 148 -3.67 1.05 5.65
C ASP A 148 -4.58 0.71 4.47
N THR A 149 -5.70 1.43 4.32
CA THR A 149 -6.58 1.26 3.16
C THR A 149 -5.90 1.69 1.86
N ALA A 150 -5.13 2.78 1.87
CA ALA A 150 -4.34 3.20 0.70
C ALA A 150 -3.27 2.14 0.34
N ASP A 151 -2.53 1.64 1.34
CA ASP A 151 -1.55 0.57 1.14
C ASP A 151 -2.21 -0.71 0.58
N PHE A 152 -3.40 -1.07 1.10
CA PHE A 152 -4.17 -2.19 0.57
C PHE A 152 -4.53 -2.00 -0.90
N MET A 153 -5.06 -0.83 -1.29
CA MET A 153 -5.40 -0.54 -2.68
C MET A 153 -4.20 -0.68 -3.61
N ILE A 154 -3.05 -0.11 -3.20
CA ILE A 154 -1.81 -0.13 -3.97
C ILE A 154 -1.31 -1.56 -4.16
N LEU A 155 -1.08 -2.28 -3.06
CA LEU A 155 -0.50 -3.62 -3.11
C LEU A 155 -1.43 -4.61 -3.83
N LYS A 156 -2.75 -4.49 -3.61
CA LYS A 156 -3.73 -5.34 -4.28
C LYS A 156 -3.76 -5.08 -5.78
N ALA A 157 -3.73 -3.83 -6.21
CA ALA A 157 -3.75 -3.48 -7.62
C ALA A 157 -2.49 -3.97 -8.35
N ILE A 158 -1.29 -3.65 -7.84
CA ILE A 158 -0.04 -4.00 -8.53
C ILE A 158 0.26 -5.49 -8.52
N SER A 159 -0.30 -6.27 -7.58
CA SER A 159 -0.13 -7.72 -7.53
C SER A 159 -1.30 -8.50 -8.13
N ASN A 160 -2.26 -7.82 -8.74
CA ASN A 160 -3.45 -8.45 -9.32
C ASN A 160 -3.82 -7.82 -10.68
N PHE A 161 -2.84 -7.75 -11.58
CA PHE A 161 -3.01 -7.26 -12.95
C PHE A 161 -3.65 -5.88 -13.09
N GLY A 162 -3.39 -4.98 -12.14
CA GLY A 162 -3.92 -3.62 -12.14
C GLY A 162 -5.33 -3.49 -11.54
N VAL A 163 -5.90 -4.55 -10.95
CA VAL A 163 -7.27 -4.54 -10.41
C VAL A 163 -7.27 -4.64 -8.89
N CYS A 164 -7.94 -3.69 -8.22
CA CYS A 164 -8.22 -3.74 -6.80
C CYS A 164 -9.72 -3.89 -6.57
N ARG A 165 -10.13 -4.94 -5.86
CA ARG A 165 -11.55 -5.21 -5.57
C ARG A 165 -11.79 -5.29 -4.07
N PHE A 166 -12.79 -4.54 -3.60
CA PHE A 166 -13.34 -4.60 -2.26
C PHE A 166 -14.62 -5.43 -2.25
N ILE A 167 -14.65 -6.47 -1.44
CA ILE A 167 -15.78 -7.40 -1.33
C ILE A 167 -16.20 -7.49 0.14
N PRO A 168 -17.45 -7.13 0.50
CA PRO A 168 -17.92 -7.09 1.89
C PRO A 168 -17.73 -8.39 2.66
N SER A 169 -17.89 -9.54 2.01
CA SER A 169 -17.73 -10.85 2.65
C SER A 169 -16.27 -11.28 2.86
N ILE A 170 -15.32 -10.64 2.20
CA ILE A 170 -13.90 -11.10 2.17
C ILE A 170 -12.98 -10.09 2.85
N ASN A 171 -12.93 -8.86 2.32
CA ASN A 171 -11.90 -7.88 2.69
C ASN A 171 -12.43 -6.49 3.05
N ASN A 172 -13.78 -6.30 3.01
CA ASN A 172 -14.42 -5.02 3.34
C ASN A 172 -15.67 -5.21 4.24
N PRO A 173 -15.54 -5.80 5.44
CA PRO A 173 -16.67 -6.07 6.32
C PRO A 173 -17.47 -4.80 6.64
N GLY A 174 -18.79 -4.85 6.42
CA GLY A 174 -19.69 -3.70 6.65
C GLY A 174 -19.58 -2.56 5.64
N GLY A 175 -18.74 -2.69 4.62
CA GLY A 175 -18.61 -1.74 3.53
C GLY A 175 -19.41 -2.14 2.28
N ARG A 176 -19.24 -1.39 1.20
CA ARG A 176 -19.81 -1.69 -0.13
C ARG A 176 -18.83 -2.49 -0.99
N GLU A 177 -19.36 -3.18 -2.00
CA GLU A 177 -18.53 -3.68 -3.09
C GLU A 177 -18.03 -2.50 -3.93
N PHE A 178 -16.73 -2.52 -4.25
CA PHE A 178 -16.10 -1.49 -5.05
C PHE A 178 -14.90 -2.08 -5.78
N GLU A 179 -14.76 -1.74 -7.05
CA GLU A 179 -13.66 -2.21 -7.90
C GLU A 179 -12.97 -1.01 -8.54
N ILE A 180 -11.66 -1.06 -8.59
CA ILE A 180 -10.81 -0.09 -9.27
C ILE A 180 -10.01 -0.87 -10.30
N ASP A 181 -10.16 -0.54 -11.58
CA ASP A 181 -9.34 -1.06 -12.66
C ASP A 181 -8.41 0.04 -13.17
N TYR A 182 -7.12 -0.19 -13.07
CA TYR A 182 -6.09 0.75 -13.54
C TYR A 182 -5.73 0.58 -15.01
N LEU A 183 -6.48 -0.24 -15.75
CA LEU A 183 -6.32 -0.44 -17.21
C LEU A 183 -4.88 -0.82 -17.60
N MET A 184 -4.27 -1.75 -16.84
CA MET A 184 -2.94 -2.28 -17.18
C MET A 184 -2.97 -2.95 -18.56
N ASP A 185 -1.99 -2.63 -19.42
CA ASP A 185 -1.84 -3.24 -20.74
C ASP A 185 -1.74 -4.77 -20.65
N GLU A 186 -2.41 -5.50 -21.55
CA GLU A 186 -2.36 -6.96 -21.62
C GLU A 186 -0.92 -7.49 -21.82
N ALA A 187 -0.11 -6.76 -22.55
CA ALA A 187 1.30 -7.09 -22.74
C ALA A 187 2.13 -7.05 -21.43
N ASN A 188 1.59 -6.51 -20.34
CA ASN A 188 2.21 -6.43 -19.02
C ASN A 188 1.67 -7.51 -18.05
N LYS A 189 0.64 -8.25 -18.47
CA LYS A 189 0.01 -9.34 -17.73
C LYS A 189 0.59 -10.67 -18.22
N LEU A 190 1.66 -11.13 -17.60
CA LEU A 190 2.38 -12.32 -18.03
C LEU A 190 2.04 -13.50 -17.15
N VAL A 191 1.98 -14.67 -17.74
CA VAL A 191 1.87 -15.95 -17.06
C VAL A 191 3.07 -16.82 -17.45
N SER A 192 3.66 -17.50 -16.48
CA SER A 192 4.77 -18.43 -16.73
C SER A 192 4.27 -19.67 -17.47
N ALA A 193 5.04 -20.18 -18.41
CA ALA A 193 4.68 -21.41 -19.13
C ALA A 193 4.67 -22.65 -18.22
N LEU A 194 5.45 -22.64 -17.15
CA LEU A 194 5.52 -23.72 -16.16
C LEU A 194 5.21 -23.19 -14.77
N LEU A 195 4.50 -24.00 -13.99
CA LEU A 195 4.26 -23.69 -12.56
C LEU A 195 5.58 -23.71 -11.79
N TRP A 196 5.80 -22.66 -11.00
CA TRP A 196 6.94 -22.61 -10.08
C TRP A 196 6.61 -23.38 -8.80
N ASN A 197 6.79 -24.69 -8.89
CA ASN A 197 6.53 -25.62 -7.81
C ASN A 197 7.73 -26.55 -7.57
N ASP A 198 7.71 -27.29 -6.47
CA ASP A 198 8.80 -28.19 -6.09
C ASP A 198 9.02 -29.33 -7.09
N ALA A 199 7.98 -29.77 -7.80
CA ALA A 199 8.08 -30.83 -8.79
C ALA A 199 8.91 -30.38 -10.01
N ASN A 200 8.57 -29.23 -10.58
CA ASN A 200 9.27 -28.66 -11.72
C ASN A 200 10.70 -28.20 -11.35
N SER A 201 10.91 -27.66 -10.14
CA SER A 201 12.23 -27.31 -9.62
C SER A 201 13.12 -28.55 -9.49
N LYS A 202 12.64 -29.61 -8.83
CA LYS A 202 13.40 -30.86 -8.66
C LYS A 202 13.70 -31.59 -9.99
N ALA A 203 12.80 -31.44 -10.95
CA ALA A 203 13.01 -31.97 -12.29
C ALA A 203 13.99 -31.14 -13.14
N GLY A 204 14.46 -29.99 -12.63
CA GLY A 204 15.36 -29.09 -13.36
C GLY A 204 14.70 -28.44 -14.58
N LYS A 205 13.37 -28.37 -14.62
CA LYS A 205 12.62 -27.78 -15.75
C LYS A 205 12.53 -26.26 -15.69
N LEU A 206 12.72 -25.67 -14.50
CA LEU A 206 12.63 -24.22 -14.30
C LEU A 206 13.97 -23.58 -14.63
N ASP A 207 13.96 -22.58 -15.50
CA ASP A 207 15.06 -21.64 -15.66
C ASP A 207 14.58 -20.24 -15.25
N ILE A 208 14.64 -20.00 -13.94
CA ILE A 208 14.16 -18.77 -13.32
C ILE A 208 14.94 -17.55 -13.83
N ILE A 209 16.27 -17.66 -13.92
CA ILE A 209 17.14 -16.56 -14.37
C ILE A 209 16.82 -16.20 -15.82
N LEU A 210 16.72 -17.18 -16.69
CA LEU A 210 16.40 -16.95 -18.10
C LEU A 210 15.02 -16.32 -18.26
N THR A 211 14.00 -16.84 -17.55
CA THR A 211 12.64 -16.31 -17.61
C THR A 211 12.59 -14.82 -17.21
N LEU A 212 13.22 -14.48 -16.08
CA LEU A 212 13.26 -13.09 -15.60
C LEU A 212 14.08 -12.20 -16.55
N THR A 213 15.21 -12.69 -17.08
CA THR A 213 16.06 -11.94 -18.01
C THR A 213 15.36 -11.65 -19.33
N MET A 214 14.58 -12.60 -19.84
CA MET A 214 13.77 -12.39 -21.05
C MET A 214 12.75 -11.26 -20.86
N ILE A 215 12.07 -11.22 -19.71
CA ILE A 215 11.11 -10.16 -19.40
C ILE A 215 11.82 -8.82 -19.32
N VAL A 216 12.91 -8.71 -18.55
CA VAL A 216 13.68 -7.48 -18.42
C VAL A 216 14.16 -6.99 -19.78
N THR A 217 14.65 -7.88 -20.64
CA THR A 217 15.12 -7.52 -21.98
C THR A 217 13.96 -7.06 -22.88
N LEU A 218 12.82 -7.75 -22.84
CA LEU A 218 11.64 -7.38 -23.61
C LEU A 218 11.18 -5.95 -23.28
N PHE A 219 11.08 -5.64 -22.00
CA PHE A 219 10.61 -4.33 -21.55
C PHE A 219 11.68 -3.24 -21.65
N LYS A 220 12.95 -3.57 -21.54
CA LYS A 220 14.04 -2.64 -21.85
C LYS A 220 13.96 -2.17 -23.31
N ASN A 221 13.59 -3.05 -24.24
CA ASN A 221 13.36 -2.70 -25.65
C ASN A 221 12.13 -1.80 -25.83
N LYS A 222 11.21 -1.76 -24.87
CA LYS A 222 10.09 -0.78 -24.82
C LYS A 222 10.46 0.51 -24.07
N GLY A 223 11.67 0.62 -23.51
CA GLY A 223 12.13 1.80 -22.77
C GLY A 223 11.83 1.77 -21.27
N VAL A 224 11.38 0.63 -20.74
CA VAL A 224 11.16 0.45 -19.30
C VAL A 224 12.41 -0.11 -18.63
N VAL A 225 12.80 0.50 -17.51
CA VAL A 225 13.90 0.01 -16.66
C VAL A 225 13.33 -0.31 -15.28
N PHE A 226 13.46 -1.56 -14.88
CA PHE A 226 13.00 -2.03 -13.57
C PHE A 226 14.08 -1.83 -12.50
N GLU A 227 13.66 -1.45 -11.30
CA GLU A 227 14.51 -1.29 -10.13
C GLU A 227 14.36 -2.45 -9.13
N GLU A 228 13.13 -2.91 -8.94
CA GLU A 228 12.79 -3.91 -7.93
C GLU A 228 11.94 -5.05 -8.50
N LEU A 229 12.19 -6.27 -7.99
CA LEU A 229 11.33 -7.45 -8.14
C LEU A 229 10.61 -7.66 -6.82
N LEU A 230 9.31 -7.42 -6.82
CA LEU A 230 8.46 -7.53 -5.65
C LEU A 230 7.82 -8.91 -5.61
N MET A 231 7.85 -9.57 -4.46
CA MET A 231 7.24 -10.89 -4.29
C MET A 231 6.93 -11.22 -2.84
N ALA A 232 6.05 -12.19 -2.63
CA ALA A 232 5.74 -12.71 -1.29
C ALA A 232 6.92 -13.49 -0.69
N PRO A 233 7.01 -13.59 0.66
CA PRO A 233 8.04 -14.35 1.37
C PRO A 233 8.16 -15.81 0.94
N GLU A 234 7.02 -16.47 0.71
CA GLU A 234 6.97 -17.88 0.33
C GLU A 234 7.54 -18.12 -1.07
N LEU A 235 7.28 -17.21 -1.99
CA LEU A 235 7.81 -17.27 -3.34
C LEU A 235 9.32 -17.00 -3.34
N LEU A 236 9.77 -16.02 -2.56
CA LEU A 236 11.20 -15.76 -2.38
C LEU A 236 11.91 -16.96 -1.73
N ALA A 237 11.30 -17.57 -0.72
CA ALA A 237 11.85 -18.78 -0.10
C ALA A 237 11.95 -19.95 -1.10
N PHE A 238 10.99 -20.09 -2.01
CA PHE A 238 11.03 -21.08 -3.09
C PHE A 238 12.20 -20.80 -4.05
N ILE A 239 12.34 -19.58 -4.56
CA ILE A 239 13.43 -19.19 -5.48
C ILE A 239 14.79 -19.48 -4.85
N ARG A 240 14.98 -19.13 -3.59
CA ARG A 240 16.24 -19.37 -2.85
C ARG A 240 16.59 -20.86 -2.66
N ARG A 241 15.59 -21.74 -2.77
CA ARG A 241 15.75 -23.21 -2.66
C ARG A 241 15.80 -23.91 -4.00
N ASP A 242 15.47 -23.22 -5.07
CA ASP A 242 15.50 -23.78 -6.42
C ASP A 242 16.89 -24.31 -6.78
N ILE A 243 16.94 -25.44 -7.49
CA ILE A 243 18.19 -26.13 -7.82
C ILE A 243 19.04 -25.28 -8.75
N THR A 244 18.45 -24.68 -9.77
CA THR A 244 19.17 -23.91 -10.78
C THR A 244 19.77 -22.62 -10.16
N ILE A 245 19.03 -21.97 -9.27
CA ILE A 245 19.49 -20.78 -8.53
C ILE A 245 20.64 -21.14 -7.59
N ARG A 246 20.56 -22.26 -6.87
CA ARG A 246 21.63 -22.70 -5.95
C ARG A 246 22.91 -23.10 -6.70
N GLU A 247 22.77 -23.82 -7.82
CA GLU A 247 23.89 -24.19 -8.67
C GLU A 247 24.55 -22.97 -9.31
N ALA A 248 23.76 -21.97 -9.74
CA ALA A 248 24.27 -20.73 -10.28
C ALA A 248 25.02 -19.88 -9.23
N ALA A 249 24.51 -19.85 -7.98
CA ALA A 249 25.11 -19.05 -6.91
C ALA A 249 26.36 -19.69 -6.30
N TYR A 250 26.37 -20.99 -6.13
CA TYR A 250 27.43 -21.68 -5.34
C TYR A 250 28.17 -22.80 -6.08
N GLY A 251 27.74 -23.14 -7.29
CA GLY A 251 28.23 -24.31 -8.04
C GLY A 251 27.58 -25.61 -7.57
N LYS A 252 27.71 -26.66 -8.39
CA LYS A 252 27.07 -27.98 -8.16
C LYS A 252 27.51 -28.65 -6.86
N ASP A 253 28.75 -28.52 -6.48
CA ASP A 253 29.31 -29.17 -5.29
C ASP A 253 28.75 -28.57 -3.96
N LYS A 254 28.17 -27.38 -3.97
CA LYS A 254 27.60 -26.67 -2.81
C LYS A 254 26.10 -26.45 -2.92
N SER A 255 25.44 -27.11 -3.84
CA SER A 255 23.99 -26.94 -4.11
C SER A 255 23.05 -27.31 -2.95
N GLY A 256 23.60 -27.94 -1.87
CA GLY A 256 22.84 -28.20 -0.64
C GLY A 256 22.50 -26.98 0.22
N LYS A 257 23.13 -25.82 -0.03
CA LYS A 257 22.89 -24.59 0.73
C LYS A 257 21.72 -23.80 0.16
N VAL A 258 20.92 -23.17 1.04
CA VAL A 258 19.91 -22.18 0.64
C VAL A 258 20.61 -20.87 0.34
N VAL A 259 20.27 -20.25 -0.80
CA VAL A 259 20.87 -18.96 -1.19
C VAL A 259 20.40 -17.87 -0.25
N THR A 260 21.32 -17.03 0.24
CA THR A 260 20.97 -15.86 1.06
C THR A 260 20.41 -14.75 0.19
N ILE A 261 19.64 -13.81 0.78
CA ILE A 261 19.10 -12.67 -0.01
C ILE A 261 20.23 -11.81 -0.60
N PRO A 262 21.32 -11.48 0.11
CA PRO A 262 22.45 -10.78 -0.49
C PRO A 262 23.09 -11.53 -1.66
N ASP A 263 23.31 -12.83 -1.53
CA ASP A 263 23.90 -13.64 -2.59
C ASP A 263 22.97 -13.75 -3.81
N LEU A 264 21.65 -13.87 -3.58
CA LEU A 264 20.64 -13.84 -4.64
C LEU A 264 20.66 -12.49 -5.37
N ASN A 265 20.72 -11.38 -4.66
CA ASN A 265 20.79 -10.05 -5.27
C ASN A 265 22.09 -9.84 -6.04
N THR A 266 23.20 -10.42 -5.60
CA THR A 266 24.46 -10.42 -6.34
C THR A 266 24.33 -11.22 -7.63
N LEU A 267 23.81 -12.44 -7.55
CA LEU A 267 23.55 -13.29 -8.72
C LEU A 267 22.63 -12.60 -9.73
N PHE A 268 21.56 -11.93 -9.24
CA PHE A 268 20.62 -11.22 -10.10
C PHE A 268 21.28 -10.00 -10.76
N ALA A 269 22.07 -9.22 -10.03
CA ALA A 269 22.81 -8.08 -10.56
C ALA A 269 23.80 -8.50 -11.65
N ASP A 270 24.52 -9.62 -11.47
CA ASP A 270 25.45 -10.19 -12.47
C ASP A 270 24.74 -10.62 -13.76
N ASN A 271 23.44 -10.95 -13.67
CA ASN A 271 22.58 -11.28 -14.82
C ASN A 271 21.74 -10.09 -15.31
N GLY A 272 21.99 -8.87 -14.82
CA GLY A 272 21.26 -7.67 -15.23
C GLY A 272 19.81 -7.61 -14.74
N LEU A 273 19.47 -8.37 -13.70
CA LEU A 273 18.15 -8.41 -13.09
C LEU A 273 18.05 -7.38 -11.95
N PRO A 274 16.83 -6.86 -11.69
CA PRO A 274 16.57 -5.95 -10.58
C PRO A 274 16.75 -6.59 -9.20
N LYS A 275 16.86 -5.76 -8.17
CA LYS A 275 16.90 -6.20 -6.77
C LYS A 275 15.59 -6.91 -6.38
N VAL A 276 15.72 -7.96 -5.59
CA VAL A 276 14.56 -8.62 -4.97
C VAL A 276 14.14 -7.87 -3.72
N ARG A 277 12.85 -7.60 -3.60
CA ARG A 277 12.22 -7.04 -2.41
C ARG A 277 11.03 -7.88 -1.97
N GLU A 278 11.07 -8.26 -0.71
CA GLU A 278 10.00 -9.02 -0.06
C GLU A 278 8.87 -8.09 0.37
N ILE A 279 7.62 -8.48 0.09
CA ILE A 279 6.42 -7.77 0.53
C ILE A 279 5.79 -8.56 1.66
N THR A 280 5.78 -7.96 2.86
CA THR A 280 5.30 -8.59 4.10
C THR A 280 4.20 -7.77 4.78
N ARG A 281 3.66 -6.74 4.11
CA ARG A 281 2.65 -5.86 4.67
C ARG A 281 1.33 -6.60 4.88
N LEU A 282 0.86 -6.64 6.12
CA LEU A 282 -0.47 -7.09 6.50
C LEU A 282 -1.31 -5.88 6.93
N VAL A 283 -2.59 -5.90 6.60
CA VAL A 283 -3.59 -4.96 7.12
C VAL A 283 -4.56 -5.71 8.03
N GLY A 284 -5.15 -5.01 9.01
CA GLY A 284 -6.14 -5.60 9.90
C GLY A 284 -7.57 -5.30 9.43
N ILE A 285 -8.41 -6.30 9.34
CA ILE A 285 -9.86 -6.14 9.21
C ILE A 285 -10.56 -6.58 10.49
N GLU A 286 -11.75 -6.05 10.75
CA GLU A 286 -12.58 -6.47 11.87
C GLU A 286 -13.86 -7.11 11.35
N LYS A 287 -14.04 -8.40 11.64
CA LYS A 287 -15.21 -9.18 11.25
C LYS A 287 -15.84 -9.77 12.51
N ASP A 288 -17.12 -9.52 12.71
CA ASP A 288 -17.89 -10.01 13.88
C ASP A 288 -17.26 -9.64 15.24
N GLY A 289 -16.54 -8.52 15.29
CA GLY A 289 -15.87 -8.00 16.49
C GLY A 289 -14.49 -8.61 16.77
N GLU A 290 -14.01 -9.48 15.90
CA GLU A 290 -12.66 -10.06 15.96
C GLU A 290 -11.76 -9.43 14.88
N ARG A 291 -10.48 -9.25 15.20
CA ARG A 291 -9.49 -8.70 14.28
C ARG A 291 -8.78 -9.82 13.56
N GLU A 292 -8.83 -9.80 12.26
CA GLU A 292 -8.16 -10.75 11.39
C GLU A 292 -7.09 -10.05 10.54
N PRO A 293 -5.93 -10.67 10.34
CA PRO A 293 -4.93 -10.17 9.39
C PRO A 293 -5.39 -10.45 7.96
N LEU A 294 -5.27 -9.47 7.10
CA LEU A 294 -5.51 -9.56 5.67
C LEU A 294 -4.22 -9.25 4.92
N ASP A 295 -3.81 -10.16 4.04
CA ASP A 295 -2.69 -9.94 3.13
C ASP A 295 -3.22 -9.32 1.83
N PRO A 296 -2.79 -8.10 1.47
CA PRO A 296 -3.18 -7.50 0.21
C PRO A 296 -2.42 -8.07 -1.00
N TRP A 297 -1.26 -8.71 -0.77
CA TRP A 297 -0.40 -9.20 -1.84
C TRP A 297 -0.86 -10.54 -2.41
N ASN A 298 -0.78 -10.70 -3.74
CA ASN A 298 -1.02 -11.99 -4.38
C ASN A 298 0.25 -12.84 -4.34
N HIS A 299 0.24 -13.93 -3.57
CA HIS A 299 1.38 -14.82 -3.35
C HIS A 299 1.86 -15.58 -4.59
N ASN A 300 1.05 -15.57 -5.64
CA ASN A 300 1.36 -16.25 -6.91
C ASN A 300 2.08 -15.35 -7.92
N MET A 301 2.34 -14.08 -7.55
CA MET A 301 2.81 -13.06 -8.47
C MET A 301 4.22 -12.58 -8.15
N ILE A 302 4.99 -12.33 -9.21
CA ILE A 302 6.19 -11.49 -9.19
C ILE A 302 5.84 -10.21 -9.92
N VAL A 303 6.14 -9.08 -9.31
CA VAL A 303 5.88 -7.77 -9.90
C VAL A 303 7.21 -7.07 -10.17
N PHE A 304 7.42 -6.66 -11.40
CA PHE A 304 8.56 -5.85 -11.82
C PHE A 304 8.15 -4.38 -11.69
N LYS A 305 8.80 -3.68 -10.78
CA LYS A 305 8.51 -2.28 -10.49
C LYS A 305 9.58 -1.37 -11.11
N PRO A 306 9.17 -0.31 -11.86
CA PRO A 306 10.11 0.69 -12.35
C PRO A 306 10.71 1.52 -11.21
N ALA A 307 11.79 2.25 -11.53
CA ALA A 307 12.45 3.11 -10.57
C ALA A 307 11.56 4.29 -10.12
N GLY A 308 11.73 4.70 -8.87
CA GLY A 308 11.07 5.86 -8.30
C GLY A 308 9.61 5.65 -7.91
N LYS A 309 8.87 6.76 -7.87
CA LYS A 309 7.44 6.76 -7.54
C LYS A 309 6.62 6.32 -8.74
N ILE A 310 5.54 5.60 -8.45
CA ILE A 310 4.69 5.00 -9.49
C ILE A 310 3.36 5.73 -9.67
N GLY A 311 3.12 6.80 -8.89
CA GLY A 311 1.91 7.58 -8.97
C GLY A 311 1.76 8.56 -7.83
N PHE A 312 0.53 9.01 -7.63
CA PHE A 312 0.16 9.89 -6.54
C PHE A 312 -1.14 9.42 -5.88
N ILE A 313 -1.36 9.84 -4.63
CA ILE A 313 -2.63 9.63 -3.94
C ILE A 313 -3.42 10.91 -4.04
N GLN A 314 -4.64 10.83 -4.60
CA GLN A 314 -5.55 11.94 -4.72
C GLN A 314 -6.58 11.89 -3.60
N PRO A 315 -6.48 12.76 -2.59
CA PRO A 315 -7.53 12.95 -1.62
C PRO A 315 -8.60 13.90 -2.13
N SER A 316 -9.83 13.75 -1.62
CA SER A 316 -10.90 14.72 -1.77
C SER A 316 -11.34 15.24 -0.40
N ILE A 317 -11.94 16.43 -0.37
CA ILE A 317 -12.46 17.02 0.86
C ILE A 317 -13.57 16.13 1.42
N GLU A 318 -13.48 15.80 2.71
CA GLU A 318 -14.45 14.98 3.42
C GLU A 318 -15.76 15.77 3.67
N ASP A 319 -16.90 15.06 3.61
CA ASP A 319 -18.20 15.68 3.80
C ASP A 319 -18.32 16.39 5.17
N ASN A 320 -17.68 15.84 6.20
CA ASN A 320 -17.65 16.44 7.53
C ASN A 320 -16.77 17.69 7.64
N GLU A 321 -16.02 18.05 6.61
CA GLU A 321 -15.34 19.35 6.49
C GLU A 321 -16.26 20.42 5.90
N LEU A 322 -17.18 19.99 5.04
CA LEU A 322 -18.19 20.87 4.46
C LEU A 322 -19.37 21.12 5.42
N PHE A 323 -19.66 20.14 6.29
CA PHE A 323 -20.78 20.16 7.22
C PHE A 323 -20.31 19.87 8.66
N GLU A 324 -19.55 20.80 9.23
CA GLU A 324 -19.09 20.68 10.63
C GLU A 324 -20.24 20.85 11.62
N GLU A 325 -20.24 19.99 12.64
CA GLU A 325 -21.19 20.06 13.75
C GLU A 325 -20.57 20.75 14.97
N ASP A 326 -21.27 21.68 15.61
CA ASP A 326 -20.78 22.42 16.78
C ASP A 326 -20.38 21.53 17.97
N ASN A 327 -20.95 20.35 18.04
CA ASN A 327 -20.77 19.41 19.16
C ASN A 327 -19.65 18.36 18.90
N VAL A 328 -18.95 18.45 17.81
CA VAL A 328 -17.87 17.56 17.40
C VAL A 328 -16.54 18.33 17.39
N ASP A 329 -15.50 17.72 17.91
CA ASP A 329 -14.15 18.23 17.80
C ASP A 329 -13.50 17.61 16.54
N TYR A 330 -13.08 18.44 15.61
CA TYR A 330 -12.46 18.03 14.35
C TYR A 330 -10.97 18.37 14.32
N MET A 331 -10.20 17.53 13.65
CA MET A 331 -8.79 17.76 13.37
C MET A 331 -8.43 17.24 12.00
N ASN A 332 -7.80 18.06 11.16
CA ASN A 332 -7.17 17.64 9.93
C ASN A 332 -5.79 17.04 10.25
N ALA A 333 -5.64 15.76 9.99
CA ALA A 333 -4.43 15.01 10.32
C ALA A 333 -3.37 15.04 9.20
N GLY A 334 -3.64 15.72 8.10
CA GLY A 334 -2.84 15.72 6.88
C GLY A 334 -3.30 14.66 5.89
N ASN A 335 -2.81 14.73 4.66
CA ASN A 335 -3.10 13.75 3.62
C ASN A 335 -4.60 13.56 3.30
N GLY A 336 -5.43 14.58 3.53
CA GLY A 336 -6.89 14.50 3.38
C GLY A 336 -7.58 13.64 4.44
N ILE A 337 -6.85 13.17 5.47
CA ILE A 337 -7.40 12.37 6.56
C ILE A 337 -7.91 13.29 7.66
N ARG A 338 -9.14 13.07 8.08
CA ARG A 338 -9.81 13.85 9.12
C ARG A 338 -10.21 12.99 10.30
N ILE A 339 -9.97 13.50 11.51
CA ILE A 339 -10.36 12.86 12.77
C ILE A 339 -11.44 13.68 13.43
N ALA A 340 -12.54 13.01 13.81
CA ALA A 340 -13.65 13.61 14.53
C ALA A 340 -13.85 12.90 15.87
N LYS A 341 -14.13 13.68 16.92
CA LYS A 341 -14.44 13.15 18.27
C LYS A 341 -15.67 13.81 18.84
N TRP A 342 -16.58 12.99 19.39
CA TRP A 342 -17.81 13.47 20.05
C TRP A 342 -18.28 12.53 21.13
N ARG A 343 -19.00 13.09 22.09
CA ARG A 343 -19.66 12.33 23.16
C ARG A 343 -21.07 11.94 22.74
N THR A 344 -21.48 10.79 23.23
CA THR A 344 -22.86 10.30 23.12
C THR A 344 -23.44 10.01 24.50
N GLY A 345 -24.75 10.00 24.58
CA GLY A 345 -25.48 9.71 25.82
C GLY A 345 -26.98 9.59 25.58
N GLU A 346 -27.74 9.65 26.64
CA GLU A 346 -29.21 9.47 26.61
C GLU A 346 -29.92 10.45 25.66
N SER A 347 -29.43 11.69 25.54
CA SER A 347 -29.98 12.70 24.62
C SER A 347 -29.87 12.30 23.13
N THR A 348 -28.96 11.40 22.78
CA THR A 348 -28.77 10.88 21.43
C THR A 348 -29.36 9.49 21.23
N GLY A 349 -30.00 8.94 22.26
CA GLY A 349 -30.51 7.55 22.23
C GLY A 349 -29.41 6.47 22.17
N GLN A 350 -28.17 6.83 22.46
CA GLN A 350 -27.01 5.95 22.36
C GLN A 350 -26.40 5.70 23.74
N LYS A 351 -25.57 4.63 23.85
CA LYS A 351 -24.79 4.35 25.06
C LYS A 351 -23.87 5.52 25.39
N ALA A 352 -23.76 5.86 26.67
CA ALA A 352 -22.85 6.90 27.13
C ALA A 352 -21.39 6.52 26.85
N GLY A 353 -20.68 7.38 26.17
CA GLY A 353 -19.28 7.20 25.78
C GLY A 353 -18.76 8.28 24.84
N GLU A 354 -17.65 8.01 24.22
CA GLU A 354 -17.04 8.89 23.22
C GLU A 354 -16.68 8.09 21.95
N TYR A 355 -17.04 8.64 20.81
CA TYR A 355 -16.58 8.14 19.52
C TYR A 355 -15.33 8.90 19.07
N THR A 356 -14.40 8.16 18.48
CA THR A 356 -13.28 8.69 17.71
C THR A 356 -13.39 8.09 16.30
N GLN A 357 -13.56 8.94 15.29
CA GLN A 357 -13.70 8.53 13.89
C GLN A 357 -12.51 9.04 13.09
N GLY A 358 -11.90 8.18 12.30
CA GLY A 358 -11.02 8.56 11.20
C GLY A 358 -11.78 8.41 9.90
N SER A 359 -11.71 9.39 9.03
CA SER A 359 -12.30 9.34 7.70
C SER A 359 -11.45 10.08 6.68
N ALA A 360 -11.52 9.62 5.44
CA ALA A 360 -10.88 10.25 4.30
C ALA A 360 -11.65 9.88 3.02
N ARG A 361 -11.52 10.71 2.02
CA ARG A 361 -11.79 10.35 0.63
C ARG A 361 -10.46 10.29 -0.09
N LEU A 362 -10.03 9.14 -0.54
CA LEU A 362 -8.73 8.97 -1.17
C LEU A 362 -8.73 7.81 -2.15
N ILE A 363 -7.91 7.95 -3.19
CA ILE A 363 -7.64 6.90 -4.16
C ILE A 363 -6.18 7.02 -4.64
N PRO A 364 -5.42 5.93 -4.69
CA PRO A 364 -4.14 5.92 -5.41
C PRO A 364 -4.37 6.05 -6.91
N VAL A 365 -3.61 6.89 -7.59
CA VAL A 365 -3.58 7.02 -9.04
C VAL A 365 -2.24 6.48 -9.51
N ILE A 366 -2.23 5.31 -10.17
CA ILE A 366 -1.00 4.64 -10.60
C ILE A 366 -0.69 5.11 -12.02
N THR A 367 0.03 6.22 -12.17
CA THR A 367 0.37 6.79 -13.49
C THR A 367 1.34 5.92 -14.27
N GLU A 368 2.19 5.17 -13.55
CA GLU A 368 3.21 4.29 -14.13
C GLU A 368 2.72 2.83 -14.30
N ILE A 369 1.39 2.60 -14.39
CA ILE A 369 0.82 1.25 -14.46
C ILE A 369 1.38 0.45 -15.65
N ASN A 370 1.60 1.10 -16.78
CA ASN A 370 2.17 0.47 -17.97
C ASN A 370 3.70 0.31 -17.92
N GLY A 371 4.34 0.82 -16.86
CA GLY A 371 5.74 0.54 -16.50
C GLY A 371 5.88 -0.65 -15.55
N ILE A 372 4.76 -1.12 -14.96
CA ILE A 372 4.72 -2.26 -14.07
C ILE A 372 4.40 -3.51 -14.87
N VAL A 373 5.06 -4.63 -14.56
CA VAL A 373 4.80 -5.93 -15.19
C VAL A 373 4.50 -6.95 -14.11
N CYS A 374 3.42 -7.68 -14.30
CA CYS A 374 3.00 -8.76 -13.43
C CYS A 374 3.31 -10.10 -14.09
N LEU A 375 4.03 -10.97 -13.39
CA LEU A 375 4.28 -12.34 -13.81
C LEU A 375 3.60 -13.30 -12.83
N GLN A 376 2.58 -14.00 -13.29
CA GLN A 376 1.96 -15.08 -12.54
C GLN A 376 2.78 -16.35 -12.69
N VAL A 377 3.22 -16.93 -11.58
CA VAL A 377 4.10 -18.11 -11.57
C VAL A 377 3.45 -19.32 -10.91
N ARG A 378 2.28 -19.13 -10.27
CA ARG A 378 1.50 -20.16 -9.56
C ARG A 378 0.01 -19.90 -9.71
N GLY A 379 -0.82 -20.89 -9.34
CA GLY A 379 -2.28 -20.71 -9.29
C GLY A 379 -2.95 -20.61 -10.66
N PHE A 380 -2.36 -21.23 -11.68
CA PHE A 380 -2.94 -21.40 -13.01
C PHE A 380 -2.83 -22.88 -13.44
N GLU A 381 -3.57 -23.27 -14.45
CA GLU A 381 -3.42 -24.61 -15.10
C GLU A 381 -2.32 -24.54 -16.13
N GLU A 382 -1.39 -25.49 -16.08
CA GLU A 382 -0.35 -25.61 -17.13
C GLU A 382 -1.03 -26.00 -18.46
N PRO A 383 -0.67 -25.35 -19.60
CA PRO A 383 -1.17 -25.76 -20.90
C PRO A 383 -0.79 -27.22 -21.19
N GLU A 384 -1.71 -28.00 -21.78
CA GLU A 384 -1.51 -29.44 -22.08
C GLU A 384 -0.33 -29.69 -23.00
N GLU A 385 0.04 -28.72 -23.84
CA GLU A 385 1.24 -28.74 -24.67
C GLU A 385 2.09 -27.47 -24.38
N ALA A 386 3.08 -27.59 -23.51
CA ALA A 386 4.13 -26.59 -23.42
C ALA A 386 4.88 -26.56 -24.74
N VAL A 387 4.67 -25.55 -25.56
CA VAL A 387 5.45 -25.36 -26.80
C VAL A 387 6.90 -25.22 -26.40
N GLU A 388 7.74 -26.21 -26.79
CA GLU A 388 9.19 -26.18 -26.55
C GLU A 388 9.74 -24.81 -27.03
N GLY A 389 10.22 -23.98 -26.09
CA GLY A 389 10.79 -22.67 -26.35
C GLY A 389 9.94 -21.47 -25.99
N CYS A 390 8.66 -21.60 -25.61
CA CYS A 390 7.85 -20.49 -25.11
C CYS A 390 7.80 -20.52 -23.57
N LEU A 391 8.51 -19.59 -22.94
CA LEU A 391 8.58 -19.50 -21.47
C LEU A 391 7.48 -18.61 -20.85
N LEU A 392 6.74 -17.89 -21.70
CA LEU A 392 5.74 -16.90 -21.27
C LEU A 392 4.55 -16.88 -22.23
N TYR A 393 3.34 -16.66 -21.70
CA TYR A 393 2.15 -16.33 -22.47
C TYR A 393 1.35 -15.23 -21.75
N THR A 394 0.39 -14.62 -22.43
CA THR A 394 -0.49 -13.60 -21.84
C THR A 394 -1.71 -14.25 -21.17
N SER A 395 -2.34 -13.57 -20.22
CA SER A 395 -3.46 -14.10 -19.43
C SER A 395 -4.73 -14.39 -20.23
N ASP A 396 -4.78 -13.94 -21.51
CA ASP A 396 -5.95 -14.10 -22.41
C ASP A 396 -5.75 -15.18 -23.49
N ALA A 397 -4.71 -16.02 -23.38
CA ALA A 397 -4.45 -17.11 -24.31
C ALA A 397 -5.06 -18.44 -23.85
#